data_e811def2e45228cff4e12d2f4e26485d
#
_entry.id   e811def2e45228cff4e12d2f4e26485d
#
_cell.length_a   1.000
_cell.length_b   1.000
_cell.length_c   1.000
_cell.angle_alpha   90.00
_cell.angle_beta   90.00
_cell.angle_gamma   90.00
#
_symmetry.space_group_name_H-M   'P 1'
#
loop_
_entity.id
_entity.type
_entity.pdbx_description
1 polymer ?
#
loop_
_entity_poly.entity_id
_entity_poly.type
_entity_poly.pdbx_seq_one_letter_code
_entity_poly.pdbx_strand_id
1 'polypeptide(L)'
;MGLLDGKVGLVVGVANDRSYAWHIAKEIIANGGQCAYAHIPGEKNARRTMRAAEKLSPNPILYECDAGSDEDIEVLFSDYAKDHERLDFLIHSIAYADRDWLQIGKFAETPRKAFLEAMDISAYTLVAMSHRARPLMAKNGGGSIMAMSY
;
A
#
# COMPACT_ATOMS: atom_id res chain seq x y z
N MET A 1 -18.48 6.38 -18.94
CA MET A 1 -17.60 7.23 -18.10
C MET A 1 -17.68 6.70 -16.68
N GLY A 2 -16.57 6.19 -16.15
CA GLY A 2 -16.51 5.67 -14.78
C GLY A 2 -16.34 6.79 -13.75
N LEU A 3 -16.69 6.53 -12.50
CA LEU A 3 -16.55 7.49 -11.40
C LEU A 3 -15.10 7.95 -11.19
N LEU A 4 -14.13 7.10 -11.54
CA LEU A 4 -12.69 7.34 -11.32
C LEU A 4 -11.91 7.51 -12.64
N ASP A 5 -12.59 7.84 -13.74
CA ASP A 5 -11.92 8.09 -15.02
C ASP A 5 -10.81 9.16 -14.88
N GLY A 6 -9.60 8.81 -15.34
CA GLY A 6 -8.42 9.67 -15.26
C GLY A 6 -7.80 9.81 -13.87
N LYS A 7 -8.29 9.07 -12.87
CA LYS A 7 -7.69 9.02 -11.53
C LYS A 7 -6.59 7.97 -11.47
N VAL A 8 -5.48 8.32 -10.84
CA VAL A 8 -4.34 7.41 -10.65
C VAL A 8 -3.87 7.43 -9.19
N GLY A 9 -3.52 6.27 -8.66
CA GLY A 9 -3.05 6.20 -7.29
C GLY A 9 -2.23 4.97 -6.96
N LEU A 10 -1.77 4.94 -5.73
CA LEU A 10 -0.89 3.91 -5.18
C LEU A 10 -1.67 2.99 -4.25
N VAL A 11 -1.53 1.69 -4.45
CA VAL A 11 -2.13 0.64 -3.61
C VAL A 11 -1.03 -0.13 -2.92
N VAL A 12 -1.01 -0.07 -1.59
CA VAL A 12 -0.02 -0.76 -0.76
C VAL A 12 -0.69 -1.92 -0.04
N GLY A 13 -0.13 -3.14 -0.17
CA GLY A 13 -0.61 -4.32 0.54
C GLY A 13 -1.26 -5.40 -0.34
N VAL A 14 -1.07 -5.37 -1.66
CA VAL A 14 -1.48 -6.46 -2.54
C VAL A 14 -0.46 -7.60 -2.48
N ALA A 15 -0.71 -8.57 -1.61
CA ALA A 15 0.12 -9.77 -1.52
C ALA A 15 -0.34 -10.90 -2.49
N ASN A 16 -1.62 -10.95 -2.81
CA ASN A 16 -2.26 -11.90 -3.72
C ASN A 16 -3.70 -11.44 -4.04
N ASP A 17 -4.43 -12.19 -4.86
CA ASP A 17 -5.81 -11.92 -5.26
C ASP A 17 -6.88 -12.14 -4.18
N ARG A 18 -6.47 -12.50 -2.94
CA ARG A 18 -7.34 -12.57 -1.76
C ARG A 18 -7.16 -11.36 -0.83
N SER A 19 -6.17 -10.50 -1.12
CA SER A 19 -5.93 -9.29 -0.32
C SER A 19 -7.08 -8.31 -0.45
N TYR A 20 -7.49 -7.65 0.64
CA TYR A 20 -8.45 -6.55 0.58
C TYR A 20 -8.03 -5.48 -0.42
N ALA A 21 -6.74 -5.11 -0.41
CA ALA A 21 -6.16 -4.16 -1.35
C ALA A 21 -6.38 -4.57 -2.81
N TRP A 22 -6.32 -5.86 -3.13
CA TRP A 22 -6.59 -6.36 -4.49
C TRP A 22 -8.05 -6.12 -4.91
N HIS A 23 -9.00 -6.40 -4.02
CA HIS A 23 -10.43 -6.16 -4.29
C HIS A 23 -10.74 -4.68 -4.41
N ILE A 24 -10.11 -3.82 -3.61
CA ILE A 24 -10.21 -2.37 -3.74
C ILE A 24 -9.66 -1.91 -5.10
N ALA A 25 -8.46 -2.36 -5.48
CA ALA A 25 -7.87 -2.05 -6.78
C ALA A 25 -8.76 -2.51 -7.95
N LYS A 26 -9.38 -3.68 -7.83
CA LYS A 26 -10.34 -4.20 -8.82
C LYS A 26 -11.50 -3.23 -9.03
N GLU A 27 -12.11 -2.74 -7.95
CA GLU A 27 -13.21 -1.79 -8.04
C GLU A 27 -12.75 -0.43 -8.58
N ILE A 28 -11.55 0.04 -8.20
CA ILE A 28 -10.98 1.28 -8.74
C ILE A 28 -10.84 1.17 -10.27
N ILE A 29 -10.24 0.08 -10.76
CA ILE A 29 -10.03 -0.15 -12.20
C ILE A 29 -11.35 -0.33 -12.94
N ALA A 30 -12.31 -1.05 -12.36
CA ALA A 30 -13.65 -1.23 -12.94
C ALA A 30 -14.40 0.10 -13.10
N ASN A 31 -14.06 1.11 -12.30
CA ASN A 31 -14.62 2.47 -12.39
C ASN A 31 -13.72 3.47 -13.15
N GLY A 32 -12.74 3.00 -13.91
CA GLY A 32 -11.91 3.82 -14.81
C GLY A 32 -10.63 4.38 -14.18
N GLY A 33 -10.34 4.05 -12.91
CA GLY A 33 -9.10 4.45 -12.25
C GLY A 33 -7.89 3.59 -12.64
N GLN A 34 -6.70 4.07 -12.36
CA GLN A 34 -5.43 3.38 -12.59
C GLN A 34 -4.70 3.17 -11.26
N CYS A 35 -4.13 1.99 -11.09
CA CYS A 35 -3.40 1.61 -9.88
C CYS A 35 -1.95 1.27 -10.18
N ALA A 36 -1.03 1.87 -9.42
CA ALA A 36 0.31 1.35 -9.19
C ALA A 36 0.36 0.63 -7.85
N TYR A 37 1.34 -0.24 -7.64
CA TYR A 37 1.37 -1.12 -6.47
C TYR A 37 2.71 -1.05 -5.77
N ALA A 38 2.71 -1.07 -4.44
CA ALA A 38 3.91 -1.25 -3.65
C ALA A 38 3.92 -2.65 -3.00
N HIS A 39 5.08 -3.30 -3.00
CA HIS A 39 5.28 -4.62 -2.42
C HIS A 39 6.51 -4.67 -1.51
N ILE A 40 6.51 -5.60 -0.57
CA ILE A 40 7.67 -5.87 0.30
C ILE A 40 8.86 -6.32 -0.57
N PRO A 41 10.10 -5.91 -0.24
CA PRO A 41 11.30 -6.30 -0.96
C PRO A 41 11.42 -7.80 -1.20
N GLY A 42 12.03 -8.13 -2.32
CA GLY A 42 12.41 -9.48 -2.69
C GLY A 42 11.62 -10.06 -3.87
N GLU A 43 12.32 -10.83 -4.67
CA GLU A 43 11.85 -11.40 -5.95
C GLU A 43 10.56 -12.24 -5.82
N LYS A 44 10.42 -12.98 -4.72
CA LYS A 44 9.21 -13.77 -4.44
C LYS A 44 7.99 -12.88 -4.23
N ASN A 45 8.15 -11.78 -3.50
CA ASN A 45 7.09 -10.82 -3.22
C ASN A 45 6.71 -10.06 -4.50
N ALA A 46 7.69 -9.58 -5.25
CA ALA A 46 7.49 -8.95 -6.55
C ALA A 46 6.67 -9.84 -7.50
N ARG A 47 7.07 -11.12 -7.65
CA ARG A 47 6.34 -12.08 -8.51
C ARG A 47 4.91 -12.34 -8.03
N ARG A 48 4.67 -12.40 -6.72
CA ARG A 48 3.31 -12.61 -6.18
C ARG A 48 2.41 -11.43 -6.44
N THR A 49 2.90 -10.21 -6.19
CA THR A 49 2.15 -8.98 -6.45
C THR A 49 1.91 -8.79 -7.95
N MET A 50 2.94 -9.04 -8.79
CA MET A 50 2.81 -8.98 -10.24
C MET A 50 1.68 -9.88 -10.75
N ARG A 51 1.70 -11.17 -10.39
CA ARG A 51 0.65 -12.13 -10.78
C ARG A 51 -0.75 -11.72 -10.33
N ALA A 52 -0.86 -11.08 -9.18
CA ALA A 52 -2.15 -10.58 -8.70
C ALA A 52 -2.61 -9.35 -9.48
N ALA A 53 -1.71 -8.41 -9.74
CA ALA A 53 -2.00 -7.16 -10.45
C ALA A 53 -2.28 -7.39 -11.95
N GLU A 54 -1.59 -8.33 -12.61
CA GLU A 54 -1.83 -8.72 -14.01
C GLU A 54 -3.25 -9.25 -14.26
N LYS A 55 -3.93 -9.76 -13.23
CA LYS A 55 -5.34 -10.16 -13.32
C LYS A 55 -6.29 -8.96 -13.40
N LEU A 56 -5.84 -7.78 -13.07
CA LEU A 56 -6.64 -6.55 -13.02
C LEU A 56 -6.36 -5.63 -14.22
N SER A 57 -5.11 -5.53 -14.64
CA SER A 57 -4.71 -4.69 -15.77
C SER A 57 -3.44 -5.21 -16.42
N PRO A 58 -3.26 -5.00 -17.73
CA PRO A 58 -2.00 -5.35 -18.41
C PRO A 58 -0.87 -4.41 -17.94
N ASN A 59 0.34 -4.95 -17.84
CA ASN A 59 1.55 -4.21 -17.52
C ASN A 59 1.45 -3.34 -16.25
N PRO A 60 1.09 -3.91 -15.08
CA PRO A 60 0.99 -3.13 -13.86
C PRO A 60 2.37 -2.60 -13.42
N ILE A 61 2.38 -1.38 -12.89
CA ILE A 61 3.58 -0.75 -12.35
C ILE A 61 3.73 -1.15 -10.88
N LEU A 62 4.90 -1.67 -10.53
CA LEU A 62 5.22 -2.12 -9.19
C LEU A 62 6.46 -1.39 -8.65
N TYR A 63 6.42 -1.05 -7.37
CA TYR A 63 7.52 -0.48 -6.61
C TYR A 63 7.87 -1.36 -5.42
N GLU A 64 9.15 -1.52 -5.16
CA GLU A 64 9.64 -2.19 -3.96
C GLU A 64 9.68 -1.21 -2.79
N CYS A 65 9.22 -1.61 -1.61
CA CYS A 65 9.24 -0.79 -0.41
C CYS A 65 9.14 -1.64 0.85
N ASP A 66 10.15 -1.56 1.71
CA ASP A 66 10.01 -1.95 3.10
C ASP A 66 9.36 -0.79 3.87
N ALA A 67 8.11 -0.96 4.28
CA ALA A 67 7.39 0.07 5.01
C ALA A 67 7.97 0.38 6.40
N GLY A 68 8.82 -0.49 6.94
CA GLY A 68 9.58 -0.25 8.17
C GLY A 68 10.81 0.66 7.98
N SER A 69 11.10 1.08 6.75
CA SER A 69 12.22 1.94 6.39
C SER A 69 11.71 3.29 5.86
N ASP A 70 12.05 4.37 6.56
CA ASP A 70 11.73 5.72 6.10
C ASP A 70 12.40 6.05 4.77
N GLU A 71 13.59 5.50 4.52
CA GLU A 71 14.33 5.66 3.27
C GLU A 71 13.61 4.97 2.11
N ASP A 72 13.12 3.75 2.31
CA ASP A 72 12.36 3.02 1.30
C ASP A 72 11.04 3.71 0.97
N ILE A 73 10.36 4.26 1.99
CA ILE A 73 9.14 5.05 1.76
C ILE A 73 9.46 6.30 0.93
N GLU A 74 10.57 7.00 1.21
CA GLU A 74 11.01 8.15 0.41
C GLU A 74 11.28 7.76 -1.04
N VAL A 75 12.02 6.67 -1.26
CA VAL A 75 12.32 6.12 -2.59
C VAL A 75 11.03 5.74 -3.32
N LEU A 76 10.09 5.06 -2.64
CA LEU A 76 8.80 4.70 -3.21
C LEU A 76 8.08 5.90 -3.85
N PHE A 77 7.93 6.99 -3.10
CA PHE A 77 7.23 8.17 -3.60
C PHE A 77 8.04 8.96 -4.63
N SER A 78 9.37 8.92 -4.53
CA SER A 78 10.27 9.49 -5.54
C SER A 78 10.15 8.75 -6.88
N ASP A 79 10.13 7.41 -6.85
CA ASP A 79 10.01 6.59 -8.05
C ASP A 79 8.59 6.68 -8.64
N TYR A 80 7.56 6.66 -7.79
CA TYR A 80 6.19 6.90 -8.23
C TYR A 80 6.07 8.24 -8.99
N ALA A 81 6.73 9.30 -8.50
CA ALA A 81 6.69 10.63 -9.10
C ALA A 81 7.42 10.72 -10.47
N LYS A 82 8.29 9.76 -10.81
CA LYS A 82 8.93 9.67 -12.13
C LYS A 82 7.96 9.12 -13.18
N ASP A 83 7.08 8.20 -12.77
CA ASP A 83 6.14 7.53 -13.67
C ASP A 83 4.76 8.23 -13.71
N HIS A 84 4.45 9.00 -12.66
CA HIS A 84 3.13 9.64 -12.49
C HIS A 84 3.26 11.09 -12.06
N GLU A 85 2.62 12.01 -12.78
CA GLU A 85 2.64 13.45 -12.46
C GLU A 85 1.77 13.80 -11.24
N ARG A 86 0.83 12.91 -10.87
CA ARG A 86 -0.19 13.13 -9.84
C ARG A 86 -0.46 11.88 -9.01
N LEU A 87 -1.00 12.09 -7.83
CA LEU A 87 -1.52 11.04 -6.96
C LEU A 87 -2.93 11.44 -6.50
N ASP A 88 -3.95 10.72 -6.97
CA ASP A 88 -5.34 11.01 -6.60
C ASP A 88 -5.78 10.22 -5.38
N PHE A 89 -5.21 9.02 -5.15
CA PHE A 89 -5.52 8.20 -3.99
C PHE A 89 -4.32 7.38 -3.51
N LEU A 90 -4.30 7.14 -2.21
CA LEU A 90 -3.39 6.20 -1.55
C LEU A 90 -4.24 5.19 -0.77
N ILE A 91 -4.09 3.91 -1.08
CA ILE A 91 -4.70 2.82 -0.32
C ILE A 91 -3.62 2.17 0.54
N HIS A 92 -3.75 2.35 1.86
CA HIS A 92 -2.87 1.75 2.86
C HIS A 92 -3.54 0.52 3.45
N SER A 93 -3.10 -0.66 3.01
CA SER A 93 -3.65 -1.96 3.43
C SER A 93 -2.54 -2.91 3.87
N ILE A 94 -1.69 -2.43 4.77
CA ILE A 94 -0.61 -3.22 5.36
C ILE A 94 -0.77 -3.28 6.87
N ALA A 95 -0.41 -4.44 7.43
CA ALA A 95 -0.32 -4.67 8.85
C ALA A 95 0.69 -5.77 9.14
N TYR A 96 1.29 -5.70 10.30
CA TYR A 96 2.19 -6.71 10.81
C TYR A 96 1.93 -6.96 12.30
N ALA A 97 2.01 -8.19 12.70
CA ALA A 97 2.16 -8.59 14.09
C ALA A 97 2.96 -9.88 14.18
N ASP A 98 3.79 -10.00 15.19
CA ASP A 98 4.55 -11.22 15.45
C ASP A 98 3.57 -12.35 15.84
N ARG A 99 3.59 -13.40 15.03
CA ARG A 99 2.65 -14.54 15.13
C ARG A 99 2.77 -15.32 16.44
N ASP A 100 3.93 -15.28 17.09
CA ASP A 100 4.12 -15.97 18.36
C ASP A 100 3.19 -15.43 19.46
N TRP A 101 2.82 -14.15 19.36
CA TRP A 101 1.95 -13.47 20.32
C TRP A 101 0.48 -13.41 19.91
N LEU A 102 0.16 -13.88 18.69
CA LEU A 102 -1.23 -14.00 18.21
C LEU A 102 -1.88 -15.34 18.59
N GLN A 103 -1.13 -16.23 19.24
CA GLN A 103 -1.65 -17.54 19.66
C GLN A 103 -2.61 -17.40 20.86
N ILE A 104 -3.60 -18.28 20.89
CA ILE A 104 -4.56 -18.33 22.01
C ILE A 104 -3.81 -18.46 23.34
N GLY A 105 -4.12 -17.60 24.30
CA GLY A 105 -3.51 -17.55 25.62
C GLY A 105 -2.21 -16.75 25.72
N LYS A 106 -1.58 -16.37 24.59
CA LYS A 106 -0.33 -15.61 24.60
C LYS A 106 -0.49 -14.10 24.36
N PHE A 107 -1.61 -13.68 23.86
CA PHE A 107 -1.82 -12.27 23.48
C PHE A 107 -1.55 -11.28 24.62
N ALA A 108 -2.02 -11.60 25.86
CA ALA A 108 -1.79 -10.74 27.02
C ALA A 108 -0.33 -10.69 27.50
N GLU A 109 0.50 -11.62 27.05
CA GLU A 109 1.93 -11.71 27.36
C GLU A 109 2.81 -11.02 26.30
N THR A 110 2.20 -10.35 25.31
CA THR A 110 2.92 -9.67 24.23
C THR A 110 3.96 -8.70 24.81
N PRO A 111 5.26 -8.90 24.52
CA PRO A 111 6.30 -8.00 25.02
C PRO A 111 6.21 -6.64 24.31
N ARG A 112 6.63 -5.60 25.02
CA ARG A 112 6.64 -4.22 24.51
C ARG A 112 7.27 -4.09 23.12
N LYS A 113 8.37 -4.80 22.87
CA LYS A 113 9.07 -4.77 21.58
C LYS A 113 8.16 -5.24 20.44
N ALA A 114 7.50 -6.39 20.60
CA ALA A 114 6.58 -6.93 19.57
C ALA A 114 5.36 -6.02 19.35
N PHE A 115 4.85 -5.41 20.43
CA PHE A 115 3.77 -4.42 20.33
C PHE A 115 4.20 -3.16 19.56
N LEU A 116 5.37 -2.61 19.88
CA LEU A 116 5.88 -1.42 19.20
C LEU A 116 6.13 -1.69 17.72
N GLU A 117 6.70 -2.85 17.36
CA GLU A 117 6.91 -3.25 15.97
C GLU A 117 5.58 -3.40 15.20
N ALA A 118 4.57 -3.99 15.84
CA ALA A 118 3.24 -4.07 15.24
C ALA A 118 2.62 -2.70 15.00
N MET A 119 2.75 -1.76 15.92
CA MET A 119 2.27 -0.39 15.79
C MET A 119 3.05 0.41 14.76
N ASP A 120 4.36 0.21 14.71
CA ASP A 120 5.23 0.85 13.72
C ASP A 120 4.78 0.50 12.30
N ILE A 121 4.75 -0.78 11.95
CA ILE A 121 4.37 -1.24 10.61
C ILE A 121 2.89 -1.00 10.29
N SER A 122 1.99 -1.20 11.26
CA SER A 122 0.54 -1.18 10.98
C SER A 122 -0.08 0.21 11.09
N ALA A 123 0.50 1.12 11.87
CA ALA A 123 -0.08 2.43 12.14
C ALA A 123 0.82 3.60 11.72
N TYR A 124 2.08 3.61 12.14
CA TYR A 124 2.98 4.72 11.82
C TYR A 124 3.23 4.85 10.31
N THR A 125 3.31 3.75 9.59
CA THR A 125 3.53 3.78 8.13
C THR A 125 2.43 4.53 7.37
N LEU A 126 1.20 4.56 7.88
CA LEU A 126 0.14 5.42 7.34
C LEU A 126 0.51 6.91 7.46
N VAL A 127 1.06 7.32 8.61
CA VAL A 127 1.51 8.71 8.82
C VAL A 127 2.66 9.03 7.87
N ALA A 128 3.68 8.16 7.82
CA ALA A 128 4.86 8.35 6.99
C ALA A 128 4.53 8.43 5.49
N MET A 129 3.68 7.54 4.99
CA MET A 129 3.24 7.53 3.59
C MET A 129 2.32 8.72 3.28
N SER A 130 1.44 9.11 4.19
CA SER A 130 0.58 10.29 4.01
C SER A 130 1.37 11.58 3.90
N HIS A 131 2.44 11.71 4.69
CA HIS A 131 3.35 12.87 4.61
C HIS A 131 3.97 12.99 3.22
N ARG A 132 4.44 11.89 2.64
CA ARG A 132 5.09 11.86 1.32
C ARG A 132 4.10 11.91 0.15
N ALA A 133 2.90 11.40 0.33
CA ALA A 133 1.80 11.50 -0.65
C ALA A 133 1.29 12.95 -0.82
N ARG A 134 1.30 13.73 0.26
CA ARG A 134 0.75 15.08 0.31
C ARG A 134 1.23 16.02 -0.81
N PRO A 135 2.54 16.15 -1.11
CA PRO A 135 3.00 17.03 -2.18
C PRO A 135 2.47 16.63 -3.56
N LEU A 136 2.38 15.33 -3.85
CA LEU A 136 1.85 14.82 -5.11
C LEU A 136 0.34 15.04 -5.23
N MET A 137 -0.39 14.84 -4.14
CA MET A 137 -1.83 15.12 -4.09
C MET A 137 -2.13 16.61 -4.24
N ALA A 138 -1.31 17.47 -3.65
CA ALA A 138 -1.50 18.93 -3.72
C ALA A 138 -1.38 19.46 -5.16
N LYS A 139 -0.56 18.84 -6.02
CA LYS A 139 -0.40 19.25 -7.43
C LYS A 139 -1.70 19.22 -8.23
N ASN A 140 -2.65 18.37 -7.85
CA ASN A 140 -3.95 18.22 -8.53
C ASN A 140 -5.14 18.64 -7.66
N GLY A 141 -4.89 19.48 -6.66
CA GLY A 141 -5.96 20.06 -5.82
C GLY A 141 -6.45 19.16 -4.69
N GLY A 142 -5.75 18.08 -4.42
CA GLY A 142 -6.05 17.15 -3.33
C GLY A 142 -6.10 15.70 -3.77
N GLY A 143 -6.33 14.81 -2.80
CA GLY A 143 -6.43 13.37 -3.00
C GLY A 143 -7.17 12.71 -1.83
N SER A 144 -7.36 11.40 -1.92
CA SER A 144 -8.00 10.58 -0.89
C SER A 144 -7.00 9.57 -0.32
N ILE A 145 -6.95 9.45 1.01
CA ILE A 145 -6.16 8.43 1.69
C ILE A 145 -7.12 7.49 2.42
N MET A 146 -7.00 6.19 2.16
CA MET A 146 -7.83 5.17 2.77
C MET A 146 -6.93 4.16 3.48
N ALA A 147 -7.17 3.94 4.75
CA ALA A 147 -6.51 2.89 5.54
C ALA A 147 -7.50 1.76 5.85
N MET A 148 -7.00 0.52 5.74
CA MET A 148 -7.74 -0.64 6.21
C MET A 148 -7.53 -0.78 7.73
N SER A 149 -8.63 -0.90 8.46
CA SER A 149 -8.63 -1.03 9.91
C SER A 149 -9.75 -1.96 10.35
N TYR A 150 -9.70 -2.38 11.60
CA TYR A 150 -10.69 -3.24 12.22
C TYR A 150 -11.64 -2.44 13.13
#